data_d18337e3e9a1e430bf59421355bf6dc1
#
_entry.id   d18337e3e9a1e430bf59421355bf6dc1
#
_cell.length_a   1.000
_cell.length_b   1.000
_cell.length_c   1.000
_cell.angle_alpha   90.00
_cell.angle_beta   90.00
_cell.angle_gamma   90.00
#
_symmetry.space_group_name_H-M   'P 1'
#
loop_
_entity.id
_entity.type
_entity.pdbx_description
1 polymer ?
#
loop_
_entity_poly.entity_id
_entity_poly.type
_entity_poly.pdbx_seq_one_letter_code
_entity_poly.pdbx_strand_id
1 'polypeptide(L)'
;MAMWIGALVTYTIVRAVPARSLTARTPSWRVLVQGLAPGLLVGVVQAVILAIIAHTVLDLPLLDFAPLLSLLLFAAATFAAVTFALTAWLGGAGRVLGVALVVAAVAGRAVSAVPAWFETIAPVLPLTPAMNGVAAFAAGAPGVGAAVGGLLGWLVLGLAASYAAVVRSRMAGSRGLARLSRSGA
;
A
#
# COMPACT_ATOMS: atom_id res chain seq x y z
N MET A 1 -2.19 10.96 1.17
CA MET A 1 -3.49 10.44 1.67
C MET A 1 -4.34 9.83 0.55
N ALA A 2 -4.66 10.56 -0.52
CA ALA A 2 -5.51 10.07 -1.62
C ALA A 2 -5.04 8.71 -2.18
N MET A 3 -3.75 8.51 -2.38
CA MET A 3 -3.17 7.28 -2.91
C MET A 3 -3.39 6.05 -2.00
N TRP A 4 -3.32 6.24 -0.67
CA TRP A 4 -3.64 5.18 0.28
C TRP A 4 -5.13 4.83 0.24
N ILE A 5 -5.99 5.84 0.21
CA ILE A 5 -7.45 5.64 0.10
C ILE A 5 -7.79 4.93 -1.20
N GLY A 6 -7.17 5.32 -2.32
CA GLY A 6 -7.36 4.67 -3.61
C GLY A 6 -6.97 3.19 -3.59
N ALA A 7 -5.84 2.85 -2.98
CA ALA A 7 -5.42 1.46 -2.80
C ALA A 7 -6.41 0.68 -1.91
N LEU A 8 -6.88 1.27 -0.79
CA LEU A 8 -7.90 0.65 0.07
C LEU A 8 -9.22 0.41 -0.65
N VAL A 9 -9.74 1.41 -1.36
CA VAL A 9 -10.99 1.31 -2.13
C VAL A 9 -10.87 0.20 -3.18
N THR A 10 -9.73 0.13 -3.86
CA THR A 10 -9.47 -0.93 -4.84
C THR A 10 -9.63 -2.32 -4.20
N TYR A 11 -9.05 -2.56 -3.04
CA TYR A 11 -9.14 -3.85 -2.35
C TYR A 11 -10.44 -4.04 -1.53
N THR A 12 -11.33 -3.07 -1.52
CA THR A 12 -12.72 -3.30 -1.08
C THR A 12 -13.58 -3.90 -2.19
N ILE A 13 -13.32 -3.49 -3.43
CA ILE A 13 -14.05 -3.92 -4.62
C ILE A 13 -13.45 -5.21 -5.19
N VAL A 14 -12.12 -5.24 -5.33
CA VAL A 14 -11.37 -6.37 -5.88
C VAL A 14 -10.83 -7.23 -4.74
N ARG A 15 -11.13 -8.53 -4.76
CA ARG A 15 -10.53 -9.46 -3.78
C ARG A 15 -9.03 -9.52 -3.99
N ALA A 16 -8.26 -9.32 -2.91
CA ALA A 16 -6.80 -9.36 -2.94
C ALA A 16 -6.26 -10.67 -3.54
N VAL A 17 -6.87 -11.81 -3.17
CA VAL A 17 -6.54 -13.12 -3.74
C VAL A 17 -7.79 -13.71 -4.41
N PRO A 18 -7.87 -13.72 -5.75
CA PRO A 18 -9.00 -14.31 -6.46
C PRO A 18 -9.08 -15.83 -6.25
N ALA A 19 -10.26 -16.35 -5.97
CA ALA A 19 -10.45 -17.79 -5.73
C ALA A 19 -9.97 -18.67 -6.89
N ARG A 20 -10.13 -18.19 -8.13
CA ARG A 20 -9.69 -18.89 -9.36
C ARG A 20 -8.18 -19.10 -9.44
N SER A 21 -7.37 -18.22 -8.85
CA SER A 21 -5.92 -18.34 -8.88
C SER A 21 -5.36 -19.31 -7.84
N LEU A 22 -6.18 -19.75 -6.88
CA LEU A 22 -5.78 -20.73 -5.85
C LEU A 22 -5.73 -22.16 -6.40
N THR A 23 -6.55 -22.48 -7.41
CA THR A 23 -6.61 -23.80 -8.05
C THR A 23 -5.72 -23.94 -9.28
N ALA A 24 -5.24 -22.83 -9.83
CA ALA A 24 -4.37 -22.84 -11.01
C ALA A 24 -2.94 -23.32 -10.66
N ARG A 25 -2.31 -24.09 -11.58
CA ARG A 25 -0.89 -24.49 -11.48
C ARG A 25 0.10 -23.36 -11.74
N THR A 26 -0.29 -22.12 -11.48
CA THR A 26 0.55 -20.94 -11.67
C THR A 26 1.46 -20.70 -10.45
N PRO A 27 2.70 -20.24 -10.61
CA PRO A 27 3.57 -19.96 -9.48
C PRO A 27 3.02 -18.82 -8.60
N SER A 28 3.29 -18.86 -7.28
CA SER A 28 2.71 -17.92 -6.30
C SER A 28 3.05 -16.45 -6.59
N TRP A 29 4.20 -16.17 -7.18
CA TRP A 29 4.58 -14.81 -7.55
C TRP A 29 3.67 -14.20 -8.64
N ARG A 30 3.20 -15.02 -9.60
CA ARG A 30 2.24 -14.53 -10.62
C ARG A 30 0.90 -14.17 -9.99
N VAL A 31 0.44 -14.95 -9.02
CA VAL A 31 -0.79 -14.66 -8.27
C VAL A 31 -0.64 -13.36 -7.49
N LEU A 32 0.53 -13.15 -6.87
CA LEU A 32 0.86 -11.90 -6.18
C LEU A 32 0.82 -10.70 -7.14
N VAL A 33 1.52 -10.78 -8.27
CA VAL A 33 1.56 -9.69 -9.26
C VAL A 33 0.16 -9.37 -9.78
N GLN A 34 -0.63 -10.39 -10.13
CA GLN A 34 -2.01 -10.20 -10.59
C GLN A 34 -2.91 -9.57 -9.51
N GLY A 35 -2.69 -9.94 -8.24
CA GLY A 35 -3.42 -9.36 -7.12
C GLY A 35 -3.02 -7.92 -6.81
N LEU A 36 -1.75 -7.56 -7.01
CA LEU A 36 -1.24 -6.19 -6.81
C LEU A 36 -1.59 -5.26 -7.98
N ALA A 37 -1.75 -5.80 -9.20
CA ALA A 37 -1.94 -5.00 -10.41
C ALA A 37 -3.06 -3.95 -10.32
N PRO A 38 -4.27 -4.25 -9.81
CA PRO A 38 -5.34 -3.24 -9.72
C PRO A 38 -4.94 -2.05 -8.82
N GLY A 39 -4.35 -2.33 -7.65
CA GLY A 39 -3.89 -1.29 -6.73
C GLY A 39 -2.75 -0.46 -7.31
N LEU A 40 -1.82 -1.09 -8.01
CA LEU A 40 -0.73 -0.40 -8.71
C LEU A 40 -1.25 0.49 -9.84
N LEU A 41 -2.19 0.01 -10.66
CA LEU A 41 -2.78 0.81 -11.76
C LEU A 41 -3.46 2.07 -11.22
N VAL A 42 -4.30 1.93 -10.22
CA VAL A 42 -4.95 3.09 -9.57
C VAL A 42 -3.90 4.02 -8.97
N GLY A 43 -2.88 3.47 -8.31
CA GLY A 43 -1.77 4.24 -7.74
C GLY A 43 -0.97 5.01 -8.78
N VAL A 44 -0.68 4.42 -9.94
CA VAL A 44 0.01 5.09 -11.05
C VAL A 44 -0.82 6.25 -11.58
N VAL A 45 -2.11 6.06 -11.83
CA VAL A 45 -3.01 7.13 -12.29
C VAL A 45 -3.03 8.28 -11.27
N GLN A 46 -3.17 7.97 -9.99
CA GLN A 46 -3.15 8.98 -8.93
C GLN A 46 -1.81 9.70 -8.82
N ALA A 47 -0.68 8.99 -8.97
CA ALA A 47 0.65 9.59 -8.94
C ALA A 47 0.84 10.60 -10.08
N VAL A 48 0.40 10.25 -11.29
CA VAL A 48 0.47 11.14 -12.46
C VAL A 48 -0.40 12.37 -12.24
N ILE A 49 -1.65 12.18 -11.81
CA ILE A 49 -2.57 13.31 -11.53
C ILE A 49 -1.98 14.24 -10.46
N LEU A 50 -1.46 13.69 -9.37
CA LEU A 50 -0.86 14.49 -8.29
C LEU A 50 0.41 15.21 -8.74
N ALA A 51 1.25 14.59 -9.58
CA ALA A 51 2.43 15.25 -10.14
C ALA A 51 2.04 16.40 -11.07
N ILE A 52 1.02 16.22 -11.91
CA ILE A 52 0.48 17.30 -12.78
C ILE A 52 -0.07 18.44 -11.94
N ILE A 53 -0.89 18.15 -10.92
CA ILE A 53 -1.45 19.16 -10.03
C ILE A 53 -0.31 19.90 -9.31
N ALA A 54 0.69 19.20 -8.80
CA ALA A 54 1.81 19.85 -8.13
C ALA A 54 2.60 20.75 -9.10
N HIS A 55 2.83 20.32 -10.33
CA HIS A 55 3.50 21.13 -11.33
C HIS A 55 2.70 22.38 -11.70
N THR A 56 1.38 22.27 -11.90
CA THR A 56 0.53 23.38 -12.36
C THR A 56 0.07 24.34 -11.24
N VAL A 57 -0.12 23.82 -10.01
CA VAL A 57 -0.66 24.61 -8.88
C VAL A 57 0.45 25.19 -8.01
N LEU A 58 1.58 24.47 -7.87
CA LEU A 58 2.72 24.90 -7.06
C LEU A 58 3.83 25.51 -7.90
N ASP A 59 3.62 25.73 -9.20
CA ASP A 59 4.61 26.26 -10.16
C ASP A 59 5.98 25.57 -10.08
N LEU A 60 5.97 24.23 -9.87
CA LEU A 60 7.19 23.47 -9.75
C LEU A 60 7.94 23.45 -11.12
N PRO A 61 9.26 23.64 -11.13
CA PRO A 61 10.06 23.52 -12.35
C PRO A 61 9.86 22.18 -13.05
N LEU A 62 9.87 22.15 -14.37
CA LEU A 62 9.73 20.93 -15.16
C LEU A 62 10.80 19.88 -14.83
N LEU A 63 11.99 20.33 -14.41
CA LEU A 63 13.08 19.46 -13.96
C LEU A 63 12.73 18.67 -12.70
N ASP A 64 11.86 19.19 -11.84
CA ASP A 64 11.42 18.55 -10.60
C ASP A 64 10.24 17.61 -10.82
N PHE A 65 9.60 17.64 -11.99
CA PHE A 65 8.46 16.78 -12.30
C PHE A 65 8.80 15.29 -12.24
N ALA A 66 9.90 14.86 -12.87
CA ALA A 66 10.28 13.47 -12.91
C ALA A 66 10.72 12.92 -11.54
N PRO A 67 11.52 13.61 -10.73
CA PRO A 67 11.81 13.22 -9.35
C PRO A 67 10.56 13.12 -8.47
N LEU A 68 9.65 14.10 -8.54
CA LEU A 68 8.39 14.06 -7.79
C LEU A 68 7.51 12.88 -8.22
N LEU A 69 7.34 12.68 -9.53
CA LEU A 69 6.57 11.56 -10.05
C LEU A 69 7.17 10.22 -9.59
N SER A 70 8.48 10.08 -9.60
CA SER A 70 9.15 8.86 -9.15
C SER A 70 8.90 8.59 -7.66
N LEU A 71 8.95 9.61 -6.81
CA LEU A 71 8.62 9.50 -5.39
C LEU A 71 7.16 9.07 -5.18
N LEU A 72 6.22 9.67 -5.93
CA LEU A 72 4.80 9.35 -5.86
C LEU A 72 4.52 7.92 -6.37
N LEU A 73 5.15 7.49 -7.46
CA LEU A 73 5.03 6.12 -7.96
C LEU A 73 5.57 5.10 -6.94
N PHE A 74 6.67 5.43 -6.28
CA PHE A 74 7.23 4.59 -5.24
C PHE A 74 6.31 4.49 -4.01
N ALA A 75 5.72 5.61 -3.59
CA ALA A 75 4.70 5.62 -2.54
C ALA A 75 3.46 4.81 -2.94
N ALA A 76 3.02 4.91 -4.20
CA ALA A 76 1.90 4.12 -4.73
C ALA A 76 2.16 2.61 -4.63
N ALA A 77 3.34 2.16 -5.04
CA ALA A 77 3.74 0.75 -4.96
C ALA A 77 3.77 0.27 -3.51
N THR A 78 4.32 1.08 -2.60
CA THR A 78 4.36 0.79 -1.17
C THR A 78 2.95 0.66 -0.61
N PHE A 79 2.06 1.59 -0.90
CA PHE A 79 0.68 1.58 -0.40
C PHE A 79 -0.13 0.41 -0.96
N ALA A 80 0.03 0.09 -2.24
CA ALA A 80 -0.60 -1.07 -2.84
C ALA A 80 -0.14 -2.37 -2.16
N ALA A 81 1.15 -2.53 -1.89
CA ALA A 81 1.70 -3.71 -1.23
C ALA A 81 1.20 -3.85 0.21
N VAL A 82 1.21 -2.77 1.00
CA VAL A 82 0.77 -2.79 2.40
C VAL A 82 -0.74 -3.03 2.50
N THR A 83 -1.55 -2.34 1.70
CA THR A 83 -3.02 -2.51 1.74
C THR A 83 -3.45 -3.88 1.21
N PHE A 84 -2.75 -4.43 0.21
CA PHE A 84 -2.93 -5.81 -0.21
C PHE A 84 -2.63 -6.77 0.94
N ALA A 85 -1.49 -6.64 1.61
CA ALA A 85 -1.13 -7.48 2.74
C ALA A 85 -2.18 -7.43 3.84
N LEU A 86 -2.59 -6.22 4.27
CA LEU A 86 -3.63 -6.03 5.29
C LEU A 86 -4.93 -6.73 4.93
N THR A 87 -5.39 -6.57 3.68
CA THR A 87 -6.65 -7.18 3.23
C THR A 87 -6.54 -8.68 3.02
N ALA A 88 -5.38 -9.18 2.59
CA ALA A 88 -5.14 -10.61 2.38
C ALA A 88 -5.01 -11.39 3.70
N TRP A 89 -4.45 -10.78 4.76
CA TRP A 89 -4.30 -11.40 6.07
C TRP A 89 -5.55 -11.29 6.93
N LEU A 90 -6.16 -10.10 6.98
CA LEU A 90 -7.20 -9.73 7.94
C LEU A 90 -8.59 -9.60 7.29
N GLY A 91 -8.69 -9.70 5.97
CA GLY A 91 -9.96 -9.56 5.26
C GLY A 91 -10.66 -8.22 5.57
N GLY A 92 -11.88 -8.29 6.10
CA GLY A 92 -12.66 -7.11 6.49
C GLY A 92 -11.98 -6.26 7.57
N ALA A 93 -11.39 -6.89 8.59
CA ALA A 93 -10.67 -6.17 9.65
C ALA A 93 -9.46 -5.40 9.11
N GLY A 94 -8.78 -5.93 8.08
CA GLY A 94 -7.66 -5.24 7.42
C GLY A 94 -8.09 -3.94 6.73
N ARG A 95 -9.30 -3.89 6.18
CA ARG A 95 -9.88 -2.68 5.60
C ARG A 95 -10.16 -1.62 6.67
N VAL A 96 -10.77 -2.03 7.77
CA VAL A 96 -11.03 -1.14 8.92
C VAL A 96 -9.72 -0.58 9.47
N LEU A 97 -8.71 -1.44 9.65
CA LEU A 97 -7.38 -1.02 10.09
C LEU A 97 -6.75 -0.03 9.10
N GLY A 98 -6.86 -0.28 7.79
CA GLY A 98 -6.36 0.61 6.77
C GLY A 98 -7.01 2.00 6.81
N VAL A 99 -8.33 2.08 7.06
CA VAL A 99 -9.04 3.35 7.27
C VAL A 99 -8.57 4.02 8.57
N ALA A 100 -8.46 3.26 9.66
CA ALA A 100 -8.00 3.79 10.95
C ALA A 100 -6.58 4.41 10.84
N LEU A 101 -5.69 3.80 10.05
CA LEU A 101 -4.35 4.35 9.80
C LEU A 101 -4.38 5.70 9.08
N VAL A 102 -5.31 5.90 8.11
CA VAL A 102 -5.51 7.20 7.45
C VAL A 102 -6.02 8.23 8.45
N VAL A 103 -7.07 7.87 9.20
CA VAL A 103 -7.66 8.77 10.18
C VAL A 103 -6.60 9.18 11.22
N ALA A 104 -5.82 8.23 11.72
CA ALA A 104 -4.73 8.50 12.65
C ALA A 104 -3.68 9.43 12.04
N ALA A 105 -3.26 9.19 10.79
CA ALA A 105 -2.26 10.02 10.11
C ALA A 105 -2.76 11.44 9.83
N VAL A 106 -4.06 11.63 9.57
CA VAL A 106 -4.68 12.95 9.40
C VAL A 106 -4.82 13.66 10.75
N ALA A 107 -5.36 12.97 11.75
CA ALA A 107 -5.55 13.52 13.08
C ALA A 107 -4.21 13.99 13.71
N GLY A 108 -3.16 13.21 13.57
CA GLY A 108 -1.84 13.56 14.08
C GLY A 108 -1.20 14.80 13.44
N ARG A 109 -1.74 15.29 12.33
CA ARG A 109 -1.29 16.54 11.68
C ARG A 109 -2.26 17.72 11.85
N ALA A 110 -3.52 17.42 12.12
CA ALA A 110 -4.58 18.45 12.23
C ALA A 110 -4.76 18.94 13.67
N VAL A 111 -4.32 18.16 14.66
CA VAL A 111 -4.52 18.47 16.08
C VAL A 111 -3.20 18.88 16.71
N SER A 112 -3.17 20.07 17.33
CA SER A 112 -2.00 20.62 18.01
C SER A 112 -1.64 19.91 19.33
N ALA A 113 -2.57 19.13 19.89
CA ALA A 113 -2.37 18.33 21.08
C ALA A 113 -2.64 16.85 20.78
N VAL A 114 -1.60 16.18 20.30
CA VAL A 114 -1.64 14.74 20.03
C VAL A 114 -1.25 13.99 21.30
N PRO A 115 -1.94 12.88 21.67
CA PRO A 115 -1.53 12.06 22.81
C PRO A 115 -0.08 11.54 22.64
N ALA A 116 0.70 11.53 23.71
CA ALA A 116 2.13 11.16 23.69
C ALA A 116 2.39 9.75 23.07
N TRP A 117 1.48 8.80 23.28
CA TRP A 117 1.60 7.47 22.68
C TRP A 117 1.53 7.51 21.14
N PHE A 118 0.79 8.48 20.59
CA PHE A 118 0.68 8.62 19.14
C PHE A 118 1.95 9.19 18.53
N GLU A 119 2.62 10.13 19.20
CA GLU A 119 3.91 10.67 18.77
C GLU A 119 4.97 9.57 18.62
N THR A 120 4.90 8.55 19.49
CA THR A 120 5.80 7.38 19.42
C THR A 120 5.48 6.46 18.25
N ILE A 121 4.22 6.32 17.87
CA ILE A 121 3.77 5.40 16.80
C ILE A 121 3.78 6.07 15.42
N ALA A 122 3.48 7.37 15.37
CA ALA A 122 3.37 8.11 14.11
C ALA A 122 4.57 7.98 13.17
N PRO A 123 5.84 8.01 13.63
CA PRO A 123 7.00 7.84 12.76
C PRO A 123 7.06 6.46 12.08
N VAL A 124 6.48 5.45 12.72
CA VAL A 124 6.49 4.06 12.23
C VAL A 124 5.38 3.80 11.21
N LEU A 125 4.40 4.68 11.07
CA LEU A 125 3.28 4.49 10.13
C LEU A 125 3.75 4.57 8.67
N PRO A 126 3.22 3.71 7.76
CA PRO A 126 3.64 3.68 6.35
C PRO A 126 3.33 4.99 5.59
N LEU A 127 2.38 5.78 6.08
CA LEU A 127 2.03 7.08 5.49
C LEU A 127 3.04 8.17 5.83
N THR A 128 3.70 8.10 6.97
CA THR A 128 4.62 9.14 7.47
C THR A 128 5.79 9.41 6.55
N PRO A 129 6.56 8.39 6.08
CA PRO A 129 7.66 8.65 5.15
C PRO A 129 7.18 9.24 3.82
N ALA A 130 6.04 8.82 3.29
CA ALA A 130 5.49 9.40 2.06
C ALA A 130 5.14 10.88 2.23
N MET A 131 4.48 11.22 3.33
CA MET A 131 4.09 12.61 3.61
C MET A 131 5.29 13.52 3.85
N ASN A 132 6.27 13.03 4.61
CA ASN A 132 7.50 13.76 4.88
C ASN A 132 8.34 13.93 3.61
N GLY A 133 8.40 12.90 2.75
CA GLY A 133 9.10 12.98 1.47
C GLY A 133 8.52 14.02 0.53
N VAL A 134 7.20 14.05 0.37
CA VAL A 134 6.52 15.06 -0.47
C VAL A 134 6.69 16.45 0.14
N ALA A 135 6.57 16.62 1.46
CA ALA A 135 6.77 17.91 2.12
C ALA A 135 8.21 18.41 1.99
N ALA A 136 9.20 17.55 2.20
CA ALA A 136 10.62 17.88 2.01
C ALA A 136 10.93 18.24 0.56
N PHE A 137 10.38 17.49 -0.40
CA PHE A 137 10.53 17.77 -1.82
C PHE A 137 9.95 19.16 -2.19
N ALA A 138 8.71 19.44 -1.76
CA ALA A 138 8.03 20.71 -2.07
C ALA A 138 8.73 21.92 -1.41
N ALA A 139 9.39 21.72 -0.28
CA ALA A 139 10.13 22.76 0.43
C ALA A 139 11.59 22.89 -0.03
N GLY A 140 12.08 22.06 -0.96
CA GLY A 140 13.51 21.99 -1.32
C GLY A 140 14.40 21.62 -0.11
N ALA A 141 13.82 20.95 0.91
CA ALA A 141 14.49 20.64 2.16
C ALA A 141 15.18 19.26 2.13
N PRO A 142 16.22 19.05 2.93
CA PRO A 142 16.81 17.73 3.12
C PRO A 142 15.78 16.79 3.78
N GLY A 143 15.84 15.49 3.42
CA GLY A 143 14.95 14.48 4.04
C GLY A 143 14.27 13.55 3.05
N VAL A 144 14.27 13.87 1.75
CA VAL A 144 13.71 13.00 0.69
C VAL A 144 14.37 11.62 0.72
N GLY A 145 15.69 11.54 0.93
CA GLY A 145 16.40 10.25 1.01
C GLY A 145 15.95 9.40 2.20
N ALA A 146 15.73 9.99 3.36
CA ALA A 146 15.19 9.28 4.53
C ALA A 146 13.76 8.79 4.30
N ALA A 147 12.95 9.60 3.61
CA ALA A 147 11.59 9.22 3.22
C ALA A 147 11.58 8.02 2.26
N VAL A 148 12.45 8.03 1.26
CA VAL A 148 12.63 6.91 0.32
C VAL A 148 13.09 5.65 1.06
N GLY A 149 14.02 5.77 2.01
CA GLY A 149 14.45 4.66 2.86
C GLY A 149 13.30 4.06 3.68
N GLY A 150 12.47 4.90 4.29
CA GLY A 150 11.28 4.48 5.02
C GLY A 150 10.23 3.80 4.13
N LEU A 151 9.98 4.35 2.95
CA LEU A 151 9.10 3.74 1.95
C LEU A 151 9.63 2.39 1.47
N LEU A 152 10.95 2.26 1.24
CA LEU A 152 11.58 1.01 0.85
C LEU A 152 11.39 -0.07 1.91
N GLY A 153 11.60 0.26 3.18
CA GLY A 153 11.34 -0.66 4.28
C GLY A 153 9.90 -1.17 4.28
N TRP A 154 8.94 -0.27 4.15
CA TRP A 154 7.52 -0.63 4.08
C TRP A 154 7.14 -1.41 2.82
N LEU A 155 7.75 -1.09 1.67
CA LEU A 155 7.55 -1.85 0.43
C LEU A 155 8.01 -3.29 0.58
N VAL A 156 9.23 -3.50 1.11
CA VAL A 156 9.78 -4.84 1.34
C VAL A 156 8.91 -5.63 2.32
N LEU A 157 8.52 -5.03 3.45
CA LEU A 157 7.62 -5.66 4.43
C LEU A 157 6.25 -5.96 3.81
N GLY A 158 5.67 -5.03 3.08
CA GLY A 158 4.39 -5.20 2.39
C GLY A 158 4.42 -6.32 1.36
N LEU A 159 5.45 -6.39 0.53
CA LEU A 159 5.63 -7.45 -0.47
C LEU A 159 5.87 -8.82 0.19
N ALA A 160 6.71 -8.89 1.22
CA ALA A 160 6.97 -10.13 1.97
C ALA A 160 5.68 -10.64 2.63
N ALA A 161 4.93 -9.78 3.31
CA ALA A 161 3.67 -10.12 3.93
C ALA A 161 2.61 -10.54 2.88
N SER A 162 2.55 -9.84 1.75
CA SER A 162 1.67 -10.16 0.62
C SER A 162 1.98 -11.54 0.03
N TYR A 163 3.25 -11.84 -0.19
CA TYR A 163 3.68 -13.14 -0.68
C TYR A 163 3.34 -14.26 0.30
N ALA A 164 3.62 -14.05 1.58
CA ALA A 164 3.27 -15.01 2.64
C ALA A 164 1.75 -15.26 2.72
N ALA A 165 0.92 -14.23 2.53
CA ALA A 165 -0.54 -14.37 2.48
C ALA A 165 -1.00 -15.25 1.30
N VAL A 166 -0.41 -15.04 0.11
CA VAL A 166 -0.71 -15.86 -1.08
C VAL A 166 -0.32 -17.33 -0.85
N VAL A 167 0.87 -17.58 -0.33
CA VAL A 167 1.34 -18.95 -0.04
C VAL A 167 0.44 -19.63 0.98
N ARG A 168 0.08 -18.94 2.08
CA ARG A 168 -0.84 -19.45 3.11
C ARG A 168 -2.21 -19.81 2.54
N SER A 169 -2.76 -18.94 1.70
CA SER A 169 -4.08 -19.16 1.07
C SER A 169 -4.09 -20.41 0.20
N ARG A 170 -3.00 -20.69 -0.50
CA ARG A 170 -2.85 -21.89 -1.32
C ARG A 170 -2.78 -23.17 -0.50
N MET A 171 -2.02 -23.15 0.60
CA MET A 171 -1.93 -24.31 1.52
C MET A 171 -3.29 -24.63 2.16
N ALA A 172 -4.08 -23.61 2.50
CA ALA A 172 -5.42 -23.80 3.04
C ALA A 172 -6.39 -24.41 2.00
N GLY A 173 -6.33 -23.95 0.75
CA GLY A 173 -7.14 -24.48 -0.35
C GLY A 173 -6.85 -25.96 -0.65
N SER A 174 -5.59 -26.38 -0.67
CA SER A 174 -5.20 -27.77 -0.91
C SER A 174 -5.66 -28.72 0.22
N ARG A 175 -5.64 -28.27 1.47
CA ARG A 175 -6.14 -29.05 2.61
C ARG A 175 -7.66 -29.24 2.57
N GLY A 176 -8.42 -28.26 2.10
CA GLY A 176 -9.87 -28.34 1.92
C GLY A 176 -10.25 -29.41 0.86
N LEU A 177 -9.57 -29.41 -0.26
CA LEU A 177 -9.79 -30.41 -1.33
C LEU A 177 -9.43 -31.83 -0.87
N ALA A 178 -8.35 -32.01 -0.12
CA ALA A 178 -7.94 -33.30 0.43
C ALA A 178 -8.94 -33.87 1.45
N ARG A 179 -9.67 -33.00 2.18
CA ARG A 179 -10.74 -33.44 3.09
C ARG A 179 -11.99 -33.92 2.34
N LEU A 180 -12.39 -33.20 1.30
CA LEU A 180 -13.55 -33.58 0.47
C LEU A 180 -13.33 -34.90 -0.27
N SER A 181 -12.12 -35.17 -0.75
CA SER A 181 -11.79 -36.45 -1.38
C SER A 181 -11.81 -37.65 -0.43
N ARG A 182 -11.64 -37.44 0.87
CA ARG A 182 -11.70 -38.50 1.91
C ARG A 182 -13.11 -38.74 2.42
N SER A 183 -14.01 -37.78 2.34
CA SER A 183 -15.39 -37.90 2.79
C SER A 183 -16.35 -38.47 1.74
N GLY A 184 -15.89 -38.60 0.49
CA GLY A 184 -16.65 -39.16 -0.63
C GLY A 184 -16.24 -40.59 -1.02
N ALA A 185 -15.34 -41.22 -0.26
CA ALA A 185 -14.96 -42.65 -0.35
C ALA A 185 -15.52 -43.43 0.84
#